data_857ac0907568d656055b8de4244a50a2
#
_entry.id   857ac0907568d656055b8de4244a50a2
#
_cell.length_a   1.000
_cell.length_b   1.000
_cell.length_c   1.000
_cell.angle_alpha   90.00
_cell.angle_beta   90.00
_cell.angle_gamma   90.00
#
_symmetry.space_group_name_H-M   'P 1'
#
loop_
_entity.id
_entity.type
_entity.pdbx_description
1 polymer ?
#
loop_
_entity_poly.entity_id
_entity_poly.type
_entity_poly.pdbx_seq_one_letter_code
_entity_poly.pdbx_strand_id
1 'polypeptide(L)'
;GILFNRATIPFYWKAFETEPDRLRFKEEYWDTEIYWNQQGDPKSKPHWRRPATDPIVDFCIAKGIAIHGHPLVWGLRKAHFPNWILKKYLTGKEREEFNKLVTAYVESDDYYFGEEKYNDNYQKISPDELQTKLPRFSRKLEELFKKRMQEIARHYGGRIGSWDVVNESAVDYAKGKMHPNSKLCLSSRYGIMPGDYTYNSFKQASSLFPDGVQLNINDYWTGPEYASQVRDLIKRGAKIDVIGSQMHLFDPQQCLDIAAGKHIQSPQQVRSVINRLAATGLPVHLSEITITSPNNNKRGQKIQAVITRNLYRLWFSLEPMMGITWWNVVDGCGAVDETGVSGLFTKDMIPKQAYHALNELINHEWKTKGGIKVDSCRQIKFRGFRGNYVISWIDESGNVLTKEYYLK
;
A
#
# COMPACT_ATOMS: atom_id res chain seq x y z
N GLY A 1 -8.81 21.11 -11.75
CA GLY A 1 -7.51 20.46 -11.81
C GLY A 1 -7.49 19.25 -10.93
N ILE A 2 -7.01 18.16 -11.43
CA ILE A 2 -6.88 16.92 -10.67
C ILE A 2 -5.57 17.02 -9.88
N LEU A 3 -5.64 16.82 -8.56
CA LEU A 3 -4.46 16.81 -7.69
C LEU A 3 -3.70 15.47 -7.82
N PHE A 4 -4.45 14.38 -7.99
CA PHE A 4 -3.90 13.03 -8.09
C PHE A 4 -4.25 12.40 -9.43
N ASN A 5 -3.36 11.55 -9.92
CA ASN A 5 -3.51 10.79 -11.17
C ASN A 5 -3.55 9.28 -10.95
N ARG A 6 -3.47 8.82 -9.70
CA ARG A 6 -3.50 7.41 -9.30
C ARG A 6 -4.36 7.25 -8.04
N ALA A 7 -5.05 6.11 -7.94
CA ALA A 7 -5.82 5.73 -6.77
C ALA A 7 -5.43 4.32 -6.31
N THR A 8 -5.30 4.13 -5.01
CA THR A 8 -5.14 2.81 -4.39
C THR A 8 -6.50 2.30 -3.95
N ILE A 9 -6.90 1.14 -4.46
CA ILE A 9 -8.17 0.49 -4.12
C ILE A 9 -7.91 -0.66 -3.14
N PRO A 10 -8.62 -0.68 -1.99
CA PRO A 10 -8.43 -1.71 -0.97
C PRO A 10 -9.06 -3.04 -1.36
N PHE A 11 -8.26 -4.10 -1.25
CA PHE A 11 -8.67 -5.49 -1.42
C PHE A 11 -8.39 -6.31 -0.14
N TYR A 12 -8.63 -5.74 1.02
CA TYR A 12 -8.44 -6.43 2.30
C TYR A 12 -9.30 -7.69 2.34
N TRP A 13 -8.65 -8.85 2.39
CA TRP A 13 -9.34 -10.13 2.18
C TRP A 13 -10.53 -10.34 3.14
N LYS A 14 -10.35 -10.03 4.41
CA LYS A 14 -11.41 -10.16 5.43
C LYS A 14 -12.67 -9.38 5.09
N ALA A 15 -12.55 -8.18 4.55
CA ALA A 15 -13.68 -7.36 4.15
C ALA A 15 -14.16 -7.66 2.72
N PHE A 16 -13.27 -8.19 1.88
CA PHE A 16 -13.56 -8.50 0.49
C PHE A 16 -14.25 -9.86 0.30
N GLU A 17 -13.99 -10.82 1.20
CA GLU A 17 -14.59 -12.16 1.21
C GLU A 17 -14.99 -12.52 2.64
N THR A 18 -16.14 -11.99 3.08
CA THR A 18 -16.67 -12.17 4.41
C THR A 18 -17.17 -13.60 4.66
N GLU A 19 -17.61 -14.26 3.60
CA GLU A 19 -18.01 -15.66 3.54
C GLU A 19 -17.24 -16.35 2.41
N PRO A 20 -16.95 -17.64 2.53
CA PRO A 20 -16.26 -18.39 1.49
C PRO A 20 -16.96 -18.26 0.13
N ASP A 21 -16.18 -17.95 -0.90
CA ASP A 21 -16.64 -17.88 -2.30
C ASP A 21 -17.59 -16.71 -2.63
N ARG A 22 -17.77 -15.76 -1.71
CA ARG A 22 -18.56 -14.54 -1.92
C ARG A 22 -17.67 -13.30 -2.01
N LEU A 23 -17.07 -13.12 -3.16
CA LEU A 23 -16.16 -12.01 -3.45
C LEU A 23 -16.93 -10.72 -3.72
N ARG A 24 -16.58 -9.65 -3.06
CA ARG A 24 -17.26 -8.35 -3.13
C ARG A 24 -16.80 -7.49 -4.31
N PHE A 25 -16.87 -8.02 -5.51
CA PHE A 25 -16.63 -7.23 -6.72
C PHE A 25 -17.78 -6.25 -6.99
N LYS A 26 -19.04 -6.70 -6.80
CA LYS A 26 -20.26 -5.96 -7.14
C LYS A 26 -20.94 -5.37 -5.90
N GLU A 27 -21.76 -4.33 -6.11
CA GLU A 27 -22.53 -3.67 -5.06
C GLU A 27 -23.54 -4.58 -4.35
N GLU A 28 -24.10 -5.58 -5.04
CA GLU A 28 -25.05 -6.53 -4.46
C GLU A 28 -24.54 -7.25 -3.20
N TYR A 29 -23.22 -7.28 -3.00
CA TYR A 29 -22.59 -7.89 -1.83
C TYR A 29 -22.22 -6.87 -0.75
N TRP A 30 -22.59 -5.62 -0.92
CA TRP A 30 -22.19 -4.54 -0.02
C TRP A 30 -23.00 -4.51 1.27
N ASP A 31 -24.34 -4.63 1.16
CA ASP A 31 -25.30 -4.46 2.28
C ASP A 31 -25.74 -5.80 2.89
N THR A 32 -24.82 -6.71 3.15
CA THR A 32 -25.16 -7.93 3.86
C THR A 32 -25.07 -7.74 5.38
N GLU A 33 -25.94 -8.42 6.12
CA GLU A 33 -25.88 -8.42 7.59
C GLU A 33 -24.51 -8.86 8.11
N ILE A 34 -23.89 -9.85 7.45
CA ILE A 34 -22.56 -10.34 7.76
C ILE A 34 -21.51 -9.25 7.60
N TYR A 35 -21.59 -8.43 6.55
CA TYR A 35 -20.67 -7.31 6.37
C TYR A 35 -20.76 -6.29 7.51
N TRP A 36 -21.98 -5.91 7.90
CA TRP A 36 -22.20 -4.94 8.96
C TRP A 36 -21.85 -5.46 10.35
N ASN A 37 -21.95 -6.76 10.57
CA ASN A 37 -21.62 -7.40 11.83
C ASN A 37 -20.17 -7.86 11.93
N GLN A 38 -19.33 -7.54 10.95
CA GLN A 38 -17.91 -7.85 11.03
C GLN A 38 -17.22 -7.09 12.16
N GLN A 39 -16.39 -7.82 12.87
CA GLN A 39 -15.52 -7.23 13.87
C GLN A 39 -14.54 -6.24 13.25
N GLY A 40 -14.29 -5.14 13.95
CA GLY A 40 -13.43 -4.07 13.52
C GLY A 40 -14.05 -3.16 12.45
N ASP A 41 -15.32 -3.40 12.07
CA ASP A 41 -16.10 -2.54 11.19
C ASP A 41 -17.44 -2.19 11.85
N PRO A 42 -17.45 -1.35 12.88
CA PRO A 42 -18.64 -1.04 13.64
C PRO A 42 -19.72 -0.36 12.76
N LYS A 43 -20.99 -0.68 13.01
CA LYS A 43 -22.16 -0.12 12.31
C LYS A 43 -22.19 1.42 12.27
N SER A 44 -21.53 2.06 13.22
CA SER A 44 -21.40 3.52 13.29
C SER A 44 -20.50 4.11 12.21
N LYS A 45 -19.71 3.30 11.51
CA LYS A 45 -18.84 3.77 10.42
C LYS A 45 -19.58 3.71 9.09
N PRO A 46 -19.44 4.74 8.25
CA PRO A 46 -20.08 4.76 6.93
C PRO A 46 -19.62 3.56 6.09
N HIS A 47 -20.58 2.86 5.48
CA HIS A 47 -20.28 1.68 4.64
C HIS A 47 -19.50 2.01 3.36
N TRP A 48 -19.60 3.24 2.84
CA TRP A 48 -18.81 3.71 1.71
C TRP A 48 -17.29 3.62 1.94
N ARG A 49 -16.85 3.45 3.16
CA ARG A 49 -15.43 3.28 3.50
C ARG A 49 -14.81 2.02 2.91
N ARG A 50 -15.61 1.00 2.68
CA ARG A 50 -15.18 -0.26 2.07
C ARG A 50 -16.19 -0.71 1.02
N PRO A 51 -16.38 0.09 -0.04
CA PRO A 51 -17.32 -0.23 -1.09
C PRO A 51 -16.91 -1.49 -1.85
N ALA A 52 -17.84 -2.04 -2.63
CA ALA A 52 -17.54 -3.00 -3.67
C ALA A 52 -16.50 -2.41 -4.63
N THR A 53 -15.65 -3.27 -5.17
CA THR A 53 -14.47 -2.78 -5.90
C THR A 53 -14.77 -2.38 -7.35
N ASP A 54 -15.73 -3.03 -8.02
CA ASP A 54 -16.06 -2.73 -9.42
C ASP A 54 -16.50 -1.28 -9.66
N PRO A 55 -17.43 -0.70 -8.87
CA PRO A 55 -17.84 0.69 -9.09
C PRO A 55 -16.68 1.69 -8.98
N ILE A 56 -15.71 1.42 -8.10
CA ILE A 56 -14.54 2.28 -7.93
C ILE A 56 -13.59 2.12 -9.12
N VAL A 57 -13.35 0.87 -9.55
CA VAL A 57 -12.51 0.58 -10.72
C VAL A 57 -13.10 1.26 -11.96
N ASP A 58 -14.39 1.12 -12.19
CA ASP A 58 -15.09 1.70 -13.35
C ASP A 58 -15.04 3.24 -13.31
N PHE A 59 -15.24 3.83 -12.13
CA PHE A 59 -15.08 5.28 -11.95
C PHE A 59 -13.66 5.76 -12.28
N CYS A 60 -12.65 5.07 -11.77
CA CYS A 60 -11.26 5.43 -12.04
C CYS A 60 -10.92 5.33 -13.53
N ILE A 61 -11.35 4.25 -14.20
CA ILE A 61 -11.16 4.08 -15.65
C ILE A 61 -11.83 5.22 -16.42
N ALA A 62 -13.12 5.50 -16.10
CA ALA A 62 -13.87 6.56 -16.76
C ALA A 62 -13.26 7.96 -16.59
N LYS A 63 -12.48 8.16 -15.51
CA LYS A 63 -11.77 9.42 -15.22
C LYS A 63 -10.31 9.43 -15.65
N GLY A 64 -9.79 8.37 -16.27
CA GLY A 64 -8.38 8.26 -16.63
C GLY A 64 -7.43 8.24 -15.43
N ILE A 65 -7.90 7.74 -14.28
CA ILE A 65 -7.11 7.60 -13.06
C ILE A 65 -6.46 6.21 -13.07
N ALA A 66 -5.14 6.15 -12.97
CA ALA A 66 -4.41 4.89 -12.85
C ALA A 66 -4.79 4.18 -11.55
N ILE A 67 -4.88 2.86 -11.59
CA ILE A 67 -5.36 2.07 -10.46
C ILE A 67 -4.25 1.18 -9.92
N HIS A 68 -4.15 1.17 -8.59
CA HIS A 68 -3.30 0.30 -7.80
C HIS A 68 -4.13 -0.53 -6.84
N GLY A 69 -4.02 -1.84 -6.89
CA GLY A 69 -4.72 -2.76 -5.98
C GLY A 69 -3.88 -3.05 -4.73
N HIS A 70 -4.48 -3.00 -3.56
CA HIS A 70 -3.79 -3.16 -2.27
C HIS A 70 -4.60 -3.97 -1.25
N PRO A 71 -4.01 -4.98 -0.61
CA PRO A 71 -2.96 -5.88 -1.08
C PRO A 71 -3.54 -7.24 -1.51
N LEU A 72 -2.76 -8.06 -2.21
CA LEU A 72 -3.14 -9.45 -2.47
C LEU A 72 -2.88 -10.33 -1.23
N VAL A 73 -1.75 -10.17 -0.58
CA VAL A 73 -1.34 -10.92 0.62
C VAL A 73 -0.84 -9.97 1.71
N TRP A 74 -1.36 -10.14 2.90
CA TRP A 74 -0.91 -9.38 4.07
C TRP A 74 -1.03 -10.22 5.35
N GLY A 75 0.04 -10.26 6.13
CA GLY A 75 0.12 -10.98 7.38
C GLY A 75 -0.67 -10.37 8.55
N LEU A 76 -1.63 -9.50 8.30
CA LEU A 76 -2.38 -8.79 9.32
C LEU A 76 -3.78 -9.38 9.53
N ARG A 77 -3.95 -10.24 10.54
CA ARG A 77 -5.22 -10.92 10.81
C ARG A 77 -6.40 -9.96 10.92
N LYS A 78 -6.26 -8.88 11.67
CA LYS A 78 -7.34 -7.93 11.94
C LYS A 78 -7.98 -7.37 10.66
N ALA A 79 -7.17 -6.99 9.70
CA ALA A 79 -7.62 -6.31 8.49
C ALA A 79 -7.72 -7.23 7.28
N HIS A 80 -6.93 -8.29 7.22
CA HIS A 80 -6.76 -9.03 5.97
C HIS A 80 -7.21 -10.50 6.04
N PHE A 81 -6.86 -11.25 7.10
CA PHE A 81 -7.13 -12.69 7.14
C PHE A 81 -8.58 -12.99 7.57
N PRO A 82 -9.41 -13.64 6.72
CA PRO A 82 -10.79 -13.95 7.08
C PRO A 82 -10.89 -14.98 8.22
N ASN A 83 -11.67 -14.68 9.23
CA ASN A 83 -11.86 -15.59 10.39
C ASN A 83 -12.44 -16.95 9.98
N TRP A 84 -13.25 -17.00 8.94
CA TRP A 84 -13.85 -18.24 8.46
C TRP A 84 -12.84 -19.30 8.02
N ILE A 85 -11.61 -18.90 7.62
CA ILE A 85 -10.56 -19.84 7.22
C ILE A 85 -10.21 -20.75 8.40
N LEU A 86 -9.92 -20.17 9.56
CA LEU A 86 -9.61 -20.96 10.77
C LEU A 86 -10.83 -21.74 11.24
N LYS A 87 -12.01 -21.11 11.26
CA LYS A 87 -13.25 -21.74 11.73
C LYS A 87 -13.63 -22.96 10.87
N LYS A 88 -13.51 -22.85 9.55
CA LYS A 88 -13.96 -23.86 8.59
C LYS A 88 -12.94 -24.98 8.37
N TYR A 89 -11.66 -24.67 8.31
CA TYR A 89 -10.66 -25.61 7.82
C TYR A 89 -9.70 -26.12 8.90
N LEU A 90 -9.56 -25.42 10.01
CA LEU A 90 -8.78 -25.88 11.13
C LEU A 90 -9.71 -26.65 12.10
N THR A 91 -9.82 -27.95 11.92
CA THR A 91 -10.80 -28.78 12.63
C THR A 91 -10.21 -30.06 13.23
N GLY A 92 -10.91 -30.69 14.18
CA GLY A 92 -10.53 -31.97 14.78
C GLY A 92 -9.14 -31.91 15.44
N LYS A 93 -8.36 -32.94 15.23
CA LYS A 93 -7.03 -33.10 15.83
C LYS A 93 -6.07 -31.94 15.53
N GLU A 94 -6.12 -31.39 14.30
CA GLU A 94 -5.28 -30.25 13.93
C GLU A 94 -5.67 -28.99 14.71
N ARG A 95 -6.95 -28.78 15.00
CA ARG A 95 -7.39 -27.67 15.84
C ARG A 95 -6.91 -27.83 17.29
N GLU A 96 -6.94 -29.04 17.83
CA GLU A 96 -6.40 -29.32 19.16
C GLU A 96 -4.90 -29.06 19.24
N GLU A 97 -4.14 -29.52 18.24
CA GLU A 97 -2.70 -29.22 18.15
C GLU A 97 -2.43 -27.72 18.00
N PHE A 98 -3.19 -27.02 17.15
CA PHE A 98 -3.06 -25.58 17.00
C PHE A 98 -3.34 -24.85 18.33
N ASN A 99 -4.39 -25.21 19.04
CA ASN A 99 -4.73 -24.59 20.32
C ASN A 99 -3.64 -24.82 21.40
N LYS A 100 -2.97 -25.97 21.38
CA LYS A 100 -1.82 -26.21 22.25
C LYS A 100 -0.64 -25.30 21.91
N LEU A 101 -0.45 -25.01 20.61
CA LEU A 101 0.62 -24.16 20.14
C LEU A 101 0.32 -22.67 20.41
N VAL A 102 -0.94 -22.27 20.25
CA VAL A 102 -1.36 -20.87 20.23
C VAL A 102 -2.60 -20.70 21.10
N THR A 103 -2.42 -20.72 22.40
CA THR A 103 -3.48 -20.51 23.38
C THR A 103 -4.24 -19.21 23.07
N ALA A 104 -5.57 -19.26 23.05
CA ALA A 104 -6.48 -18.13 22.82
C ALA A 104 -6.55 -17.58 21.37
N TYR A 105 -5.79 -18.10 20.41
CA TYR A 105 -5.79 -17.56 19.05
C TYR A 105 -7.06 -17.87 18.25
N VAL A 106 -7.72 -18.99 18.53
CA VAL A 106 -8.89 -19.47 17.74
C VAL A 106 -10.23 -19.05 18.33
N GLU A 107 -10.29 -18.73 19.61
CA GLU A 107 -11.54 -18.54 20.35
C GLU A 107 -12.01 -17.09 20.39
N SER A 108 -11.13 -16.13 20.20
CA SER A 108 -11.45 -14.71 20.26
C SER A 108 -11.60 -14.13 18.86
N ASP A 109 -12.83 -13.85 18.46
CA ASP A 109 -13.11 -13.02 17.28
C ASP A 109 -12.64 -11.56 17.47
N ASP A 110 -12.45 -11.15 18.75
CA ASP A 110 -11.94 -9.85 19.18
C ASP A 110 -10.43 -9.79 19.26
N TYR A 111 -9.74 -10.83 18.80
CA TYR A 111 -8.30 -10.86 18.87
C TYR A 111 -7.71 -9.68 18.09
N TYR A 112 -7.49 -8.65 18.85
CA TYR A 112 -6.78 -7.46 18.47
C TYR A 112 -5.31 -7.71 18.79
N PHE A 113 -4.43 -7.49 17.80
CA PHE A 113 -3.01 -7.30 18.00
C PHE A 113 -2.55 -7.30 19.44
N GLY A 114 -2.33 -8.42 20.01
CA GLY A 114 -1.49 -8.47 21.14
C GLY A 114 -0.26 -9.24 20.71
N GLU A 115 0.72 -8.58 20.12
CA GLU A 115 2.08 -9.12 20.12
C GLU A 115 2.47 -9.56 21.53
N GLU A 116 1.91 -8.90 22.52
CA GLU A 116 1.99 -9.19 23.95
C GLU A 116 1.36 -10.52 24.38
N LYS A 117 0.42 -11.06 23.62
CA LYS A 117 -0.26 -12.34 23.91
C LYS A 117 0.35 -13.54 23.21
N TYR A 118 1.29 -13.36 22.31
CA TYR A 118 2.07 -14.46 21.76
C TYR A 118 3.05 -14.94 22.82
N ASN A 119 2.81 -16.14 23.31
CA ASN A 119 3.79 -16.83 24.13
C ASN A 119 5.12 -16.92 23.34
N ASP A 120 6.24 -16.57 23.97
CA ASP A 120 7.58 -16.67 23.37
C ASP A 120 7.89 -18.05 22.79
N ASN A 121 7.25 -19.11 23.30
CA ASN A 121 7.38 -20.47 22.79
C ASN A 121 6.76 -20.64 21.39
N TYR A 122 5.74 -19.89 21.07
CA TYR A 122 5.10 -19.89 19.75
C TYR A 122 6.08 -19.56 18.63
N GLN A 123 6.94 -18.58 18.86
CA GLN A 123 7.94 -18.14 17.86
C GLN A 123 9.09 -19.13 17.66
N LYS A 124 9.22 -20.14 18.55
CA LYS A 124 10.28 -21.15 18.51
C LYS A 124 9.88 -22.39 17.72
N ILE A 125 8.62 -22.55 17.35
CA ILE A 125 8.14 -23.72 16.61
C ILE A 125 8.71 -23.67 15.19
N SER A 126 9.34 -24.76 14.79
CA SER A 126 9.89 -24.87 13.43
C SER A 126 8.78 -25.01 12.38
N PRO A 127 9.01 -24.55 11.14
CA PRO A 127 8.08 -24.78 10.04
C PRO A 127 7.76 -26.26 9.80
N ASP A 128 8.76 -27.13 9.95
CA ASP A 128 8.59 -28.58 9.78
C ASP A 128 7.72 -29.20 10.86
N GLU A 129 7.90 -28.79 12.11
CA GLU A 129 7.03 -29.21 13.21
C GLU A 129 5.58 -28.75 12.97
N LEU A 130 5.39 -27.49 12.58
CA LEU A 130 4.08 -26.94 12.28
C LEU A 130 3.41 -27.70 11.13
N GLN A 131 4.15 -27.97 10.06
CA GLN A 131 3.70 -28.75 8.91
C GLN A 131 3.27 -30.16 9.30
N THR A 132 4.04 -30.83 10.18
CA THR A 132 3.76 -32.19 10.66
C THR A 132 2.48 -32.22 11.51
N LYS A 133 2.24 -31.19 12.31
CA LYS A 133 1.04 -31.09 13.18
C LYS A 133 -0.21 -30.67 12.43
N LEU A 134 -0.09 -29.88 11.35
CA LEU A 134 -1.20 -29.28 10.62
C LEU A 134 -1.18 -29.59 9.10
N PRO A 135 -1.03 -30.85 8.68
CA PRO A 135 -0.78 -31.19 7.27
C PRO A 135 -1.97 -30.90 6.33
N ARG A 136 -3.20 -31.06 6.80
CA ARG A 136 -4.41 -30.77 6.00
C ARG A 136 -4.65 -29.27 5.91
N PHE A 137 -4.55 -28.60 7.03
CA PHE A 137 -4.69 -27.13 7.08
C PHE A 137 -3.65 -26.42 6.22
N SER A 138 -2.40 -26.90 6.24
CA SER A 138 -1.32 -26.40 5.40
C SER A 138 -1.68 -26.40 3.92
N ARG A 139 -2.10 -27.55 3.41
CA ARG A 139 -2.49 -27.67 2.00
C ARG A 139 -3.66 -26.76 1.68
N LYS A 140 -4.66 -26.72 2.57
CA LYS A 140 -5.85 -25.89 2.36
C LYS A 140 -5.55 -24.40 2.37
N LEU A 141 -4.67 -23.96 3.24
CA LEU A 141 -4.27 -22.55 3.33
C LEU A 141 -3.57 -22.11 2.04
N GLU A 142 -2.66 -22.90 1.52
CA GLU A 142 -1.96 -22.65 0.26
C GLU A 142 -2.93 -22.57 -0.94
N GLU A 143 -3.88 -23.51 -1.00
CA GLU A 143 -4.94 -23.52 -2.03
C GLU A 143 -5.80 -22.23 -1.97
N LEU A 144 -6.16 -21.77 -0.77
CA LEU A 144 -6.99 -20.58 -0.60
C LEU A 144 -6.27 -19.30 -1.03
N PHE A 145 -5.00 -19.16 -0.70
CA PHE A 145 -4.20 -18.01 -1.17
C PHE A 145 -4.09 -18.00 -2.69
N LYS A 146 -3.81 -19.15 -3.29
CA LYS A 146 -3.76 -19.30 -4.74
C LYS A 146 -5.09 -18.98 -5.39
N LYS A 147 -6.19 -19.54 -4.88
CA LYS A 147 -7.54 -19.32 -5.38
C LYS A 147 -7.90 -17.83 -5.37
N ARG A 148 -7.66 -17.14 -4.25
CA ARG A 148 -7.90 -15.70 -4.14
C ARG A 148 -7.19 -14.90 -5.24
N MET A 149 -5.90 -15.14 -5.45
CA MET A 149 -5.15 -14.45 -6.50
C MET A 149 -5.69 -14.77 -7.90
N GLN A 150 -6.05 -16.02 -8.16
CA GLN A 150 -6.65 -16.44 -9.45
C GLN A 150 -7.97 -15.74 -9.72
N GLU A 151 -8.83 -15.61 -8.73
CA GLU A 151 -10.15 -14.97 -8.88
C GLU A 151 -9.99 -13.47 -9.15
N ILE A 152 -9.12 -12.79 -8.41
CA ILE A 152 -8.82 -11.36 -8.62
C ILE A 152 -8.18 -11.15 -10.00
N ALA A 153 -7.19 -11.95 -10.38
CA ALA A 153 -6.54 -11.84 -11.68
C ALA A 153 -7.48 -12.12 -12.85
N ARG A 154 -8.37 -13.11 -12.70
CA ARG A 154 -9.39 -13.43 -13.72
C ARG A 154 -10.39 -12.28 -13.89
N HIS A 155 -10.80 -11.66 -12.78
CA HIS A 155 -11.81 -10.61 -12.81
C HIS A 155 -11.27 -9.29 -13.35
N TYR A 156 -10.10 -8.87 -12.91
CA TYR A 156 -9.53 -7.57 -13.30
C TYR A 156 -8.53 -7.62 -14.44
N GLY A 157 -7.72 -8.69 -14.53
CA GLY A 157 -6.67 -8.77 -15.55
C GLY A 157 -5.79 -7.53 -15.56
N GLY A 158 -5.70 -6.88 -16.71
CA GLY A 158 -4.95 -5.62 -16.89
C GLY A 158 -5.74 -4.35 -16.56
N ARG A 159 -7.00 -4.43 -16.14
CA ARG A 159 -7.80 -3.23 -15.76
C ARG A 159 -7.21 -2.51 -14.54
N ILE A 160 -6.55 -3.25 -13.65
CA ILE A 160 -5.76 -2.71 -12.55
C ILE A 160 -4.29 -2.87 -12.93
N GLY A 161 -3.62 -1.74 -13.18
CA GLY A 161 -2.28 -1.72 -13.77
C GLY A 161 -1.14 -2.07 -12.80
N SER A 162 -1.40 -2.17 -11.50
CA SER A 162 -0.38 -2.53 -10.50
C SER A 162 -0.99 -3.08 -9.22
N TRP A 163 -0.23 -3.93 -8.50
CA TRP A 163 -0.67 -4.58 -7.27
C TRP A 163 0.44 -4.62 -6.23
N ASP A 164 0.09 -4.33 -4.97
CA ASP A 164 0.90 -4.80 -3.85
C ASP A 164 0.63 -6.31 -3.68
N VAL A 165 1.58 -7.12 -4.16
CA VAL A 165 1.48 -8.58 -4.06
C VAL A 165 1.57 -9.00 -2.61
N VAL A 166 2.53 -8.43 -1.88
CA VAL A 166 2.70 -8.66 -0.43
C VAL A 166 2.88 -7.33 0.28
N ASN A 167 2.16 -7.20 1.40
CA ASN A 167 2.25 -6.06 2.29
C ASN A 167 2.88 -6.44 3.63
N GLU A 168 3.83 -5.63 4.13
CA GLU A 168 4.39 -5.66 5.48
C GLU A 168 4.97 -7.02 5.92
N SER A 169 5.89 -7.54 5.15
CA SER A 169 6.53 -8.83 5.39
C SER A 169 7.99 -8.75 5.85
N ALA A 170 8.60 -7.56 5.85
CA ALA A 170 10.01 -7.39 6.19
C ALA A 170 10.34 -7.80 7.63
N VAL A 171 9.42 -7.61 8.56
CA VAL A 171 9.57 -8.07 9.95
C VAL A 171 9.65 -9.59 10.04
N ASP A 172 8.81 -10.31 9.29
CA ASP A 172 8.83 -11.76 9.25
C ASP A 172 10.11 -12.29 8.62
N TYR A 173 10.60 -11.63 7.58
CA TYR A 173 11.89 -11.91 6.97
C TYR A 173 13.05 -11.68 7.96
N ALA A 174 13.09 -10.52 8.61
CA ALA A 174 14.13 -10.16 9.58
C ALA A 174 14.19 -11.12 10.77
N LYS A 175 13.04 -11.65 11.21
CA LYS A 175 12.94 -12.65 12.28
C LYS A 175 13.19 -14.09 11.81
N GLY A 176 13.57 -14.29 10.55
CA GLY A 176 13.82 -15.64 9.99
C GLY A 176 12.55 -16.51 9.93
N LYS A 177 11.37 -15.91 9.80
CA LYS A 177 10.10 -16.64 9.78
C LYS A 177 9.77 -17.27 8.43
N MET A 178 10.41 -16.79 7.36
CA MET A 178 10.22 -17.31 6.01
C MET A 178 11.34 -18.28 5.67
N HIS A 179 10.96 -19.48 5.32
CA HIS A 179 11.90 -20.56 4.98
C HIS A 179 11.65 -21.04 3.56
N PRO A 180 12.67 -21.03 2.68
CA PRO A 180 12.54 -21.60 1.35
C PRO A 180 12.00 -23.04 1.41
N ASN A 181 11.06 -23.34 0.52
CA ASN A 181 10.42 -24.65 0.38
C ASN A 181 9.56 -25.12 1.58
N SER A 182 9.40 -24.35 2.63
CA SER A 182 8.45 -24.70 3.69
C SER A 182 7.01 -24.48 3.22
N LYS A 183 6.08 -25.28 3.73
CA LYS A 183 4.65 -25.19 3.39
C LYS A 183 3.86 -24.32 4.36
N LEU A 184 4.37 -24.15 5.58
CA LEU A 184 3.85 -23.26 6.59
C LEU A 184 4.95 -22.43 7.20
N CYS A 185 4.61 -21.22 7.63
CA CYS A 185 5.46 -20.40 8.49
C CYS A 185 4.61 -19.73 9.58
N LEU A 186 5.29 -19.19 10.58
CA LEU A 186 4.67 -18.38 11.62
C LEU A 186 4.92 -16.91 11.33
N SER A 187 3.86 -16.17 11.03
CA SER A 187 3.94 -14.72 10.95
C SER A 187 4.02 -14.11 12.35
N SER A 188 4.75 -13.04 12.49
CA SER A 188 4.79 -12.25 13.72
C SER A 188 3.47 -11.50 14.01
N ARG A 189 2.55 -11.46 13.04
CA ARG A 189 1.33 -10.66 13.13
C ARG A 189 0.05 -11.45 13.34
N TYR A 190 -0.04 -12.69 12.90
CA TYR A 190 -1.23 -13.52 13.14
C TYR A 190 -1.02 -15.03 13.11
N GLY A 191 0.17 -15.44 13.28
CA GLY A 191 0.47 -16.85 13.45
C GLY A 191 0.73 -17.58 12.13
N ILE A 192 -0.22 -18.34 11.62
CA ILE A 192 0.05 -19.25 10.50
C ILE A 192 -0.19 -18.59 9.14
N MET A 193 0.85 -18.63 8.30
CA MET A 193 0.84 -18.27 6.90
C MET A 193 1.31 -19.43 6.03
N PRO A 194 1.00 -19.44 4.72
CA PRO A 194 1.71 -20.31 3.80
C PRO A 194 3.21 -20.12 3.94
N GLY A 195 3.98 -21.21 3.92
CA GLY A 195 5.44 -21.14 4.04
C GLY A 195 6.06 -20.35 2.90
N ASP A 196 7.12 -19.61 3.19
CA ASP A 196 7.78 -18.72 2.21
C ASP A 196 6.78 -17.87 1.40
N TYR A 197 5.76 -17.40 2.10
CA TYR A 197 4.57 -16.81 1.47
C TYR A 197 4.89 -15.63 0.56
N THR A 198 5.93 -14.88 0.85
CA THR A 198 6.32 -13.74 0.01
C THR A 198 6.79 -14.21 -1.36
N TYR A 199 7.75 -15.14 -1.39
CA TYR A 199 8.26 -15.68 -2.65
C TYR A 199 7.18 -16.41 -3.46
N ASN A 200 6.42 -17.27 -2.79
CA ASN A 200 5.34 -18.03 -3.43
C ASN A 200 4.26 -17.12 -4.00
N SER A 201 3.92 -16.03 -3.31
CA SER A 201 2.93 -15.05 -3.79
C SER A 201 3.42 -14.32 -5.05
N PHE A 202 4.67 -13.89 -5.11
CA PHE A 202 5.24 -13.30 -6.33
C PHE A 202 5.29 -14.28 -7.50
N LYS A 203 5.69 -15.54 -7.23
CA LYS A 203 5.67 -16.60 -8.25
C LYS A 203 4.26 -16.82 -8.81
N GLN A 204 3.26 -16.87 -7.96
CA GLN A 204 1.86 -17.04 -8.37
C GLN A 204 1.36 -15.80 -9.12
N ALA A 205 1.59 -14.60 -8.59
CA ALA A 205 1.16 -13.36 -9.21
C ALA A 205 1.74 -13.19 -10.61
N SER A 206 3.05 -13.44 -10.79
CA SER A 206 3.69 -13.33 -12.10
C SER A 206 3.16 -14.32 -13.14
N SER A 207 2.58 -15.44 -12.71
CA SER A 207 1.96 -16.43 -13.62
C SER A 207 0.48 -16.15 -13.92
N LEU A 208 -0.17 -15.31 -13.12
CA LEU A 208 -1.61 -15.08 -13.17
C LEU A 208 -1.98 -13.72 -13.79
N PHE A 209 -1.18 -12.70 -13.52
CA PHE A 209 -1.42 -11.36 -14.06
C PHE A 209 -0.74 -11.16 -15.41
N PRO A 210 -1.32 -10.35 -16.31
CA PRO A 210 -0.69 -10.00 -17.59
C PRO A 210 0.69 -9.35 -17.42
N ASP A 211 1.58 -9.52 -18.38
CA ASP A 211 2.96 -9.02 -18.34
C ASP A 211 3.07 -7.51 -18.09
N GLY A 212 2.13 -6.71 -18.56
CA GLY A 212 2.08 -5.26 -18.36
C GLY A 212 1.65 -4.81 -16.96
N VAL A 213 1.21 -5.73 -16.10
CA VAL A 213 0.82 -5.41 -14.72
C VAL A 213 2.05 -5.36 -13.83
N GLN A 214 2.23 -4.26 -13.10
CA GLN A 214 3.32 -4.08 -12.15
C GLN A 214 3.03 -4.84 -10.85
N LEU A 215 4.00 -5.62 -10.39
CA LEU A 215 3.94 -6.40 -9.16
C LEU A 215 4.86 -5.77 -8.11
N ASN A 216 4.26 -5.19 -7.09
CA ASN A 216 4.97 -4.41 -6.07
C ASN A 216 5.07 -5.19 -4.75
N ILE A 217 6.11 -4.90 -3.99
CA ILE A 217 6.20 -5.22 -2.56
C ILE A 217 6.05 -3.94 -1.77
N ASN A 218 5.35 -3.97 -0.63
CA ASN A 218 5.08 -2.77 0.17
C ASN A 218 5.37 -3.02 1.66
N ASP A 219 6.00 -2.04 2.34
CA ASP A 219 6.30 -2.17 3.77
C ASP A 219 6.49 -0.80 4.44
N TYR A 220 6.19 -0.76 5.76
CA TYR A 220 6.56 0.37 6.63
C TYR A 220 7.98 0.23 7.18
N TRP A 221 8.53 -0.98 7.18
CA TRP A 221 9.88 -1.24 7.66
C TRP A 221 10.89 -0.83 6.59
N THR A 222 11.55 0.29 6.79
CA THR A 222 12.51 0.86 5.83
C THR A 222 13.98 0.55 6.17
N GLY A 223 14.20 -0.39 7.10
CA GLY A 223 15.52 -0.84 7.52
C GLY A 223 16.28 -1.64 6.44
N PRO A 224 17.53 -2.03 6.73
CA PRO A 224 18.35 -2.84 5.82
C PRO A 224 17.72 -4.18 5.46
N GLU A 225 16.93 -4.75 6.37
CA GLU A 225 16.28 -6.05 6.23
C GLU A 225 15.28 -6.06 5.09
N TYR A 226 14.52 -4.98 4.90
CA TYR A 226 13.57 -4.86 3.80
C TYR A 226 14.26 -4.89 2.43
N ALA A 227 15.30 -4.08 2.26
CA ALA A 227 16.09 -4.12 1.04
C ALA A 227 16.79 -5.49 0.82
N SER A 228 17.17 -6.18 1.90
CA SER A 228 17.75 -7.52 1.84
C SER A 228 16.72 -8.55 1.42
N GLN A 229 15.49 -8.50 1.93
CA GLN A 229 14.38 -9.33 1.50
C GLN A 229 14.10 -9.16 0.01
N VAL A 230 14.02 -7.93 -0.47
CA VAL A 230 13.76 -7.66 -1.89
C VAL A 230 14.86 -8.22 -2.78
N ARG A 231 16.14 -8.05 -2.41
CA ARG A 231 17.27 -8.65 -3.14
C ARG A 231 17.24 -10.18 -3.14
N ASP A 232 16.89 -10.80 -2.02
CA ASP A 232 16.74 -12.26 -1.93
C ASP A 232 15.65 -12.77 -2.87
N LEU A 233 14.48 -12.13 -2.85
CA LEU A 233 13.37 -12.49 -3.72
C LEU A 233 13.72 -12.35 -5.21
N ILE A 234 14.37 -11.26 -5.60
CA ILE A 234 14.83 -11.05 -6.99
C ILE A 234 15.87 -12.10 -7.38
N LYS A 235 16.85 -12.37 -6.52
CA LYS A 235 17.87 -13.39 -6.74
C LYS A 235 17.28 -14.80 -6.96
N ARG A 236 16.15 -15.08 -6.30
CA ARG A 236 15.41 -16.34 -6.43
C ARG A 236 14.46 -16.36 -7.63
N GLY A 237 14.39 -15.28 -8.42
CA GLY A 237 13.59 -15.18 -9.64
C GLY A 237 12.16 -14.69 -9.43
N ALA A 238 11.87 -14.00 -8.33
CA ALA A 238 10.61 -13.30 -8.17
C ALA A 238 10.58 -12.05 -9.06
N LYS A 239 9.49 -11.85 -9.81
CA LYS A 239 9.24 -10.60 -10.53
C LYS A 239 8.73 -9.57 -9.54
N ILE A 240 9.55 -8.55 -9.27
CA ILE A 240 9.18 -7.37 -8.47
C ILE A 240 9.50 -6.15 -9.32
N ASP A 241 8.50 -5.31 -9.57
CA ASP A 241 8.65 -4.14 -10.46
C ASP A 241 8.90 -2.85 -9.67
N VAL A 242 8.37 -2.75 -8.45
CA VAL A 242 8.44 -1.53 -7.61
C VAL A 242 8.59 -1.92 -6.15
N ILE A 243 9.42 -1.17 -5.42
CA ILE A 243 9.50 -1.25 -3.96
C ILE A 243 8.67 -0.12 -3.34
N GLY A 244 7.60 -0.50 -2.64
CA GLY A 244 6.73 0.40 -1.91
C GLY A 244 7.30 0.71 -0.52
N SER A 245 7.14 1.94 -0.08
CA SER A 245 7.55 2.40 1.23
C SER A 245 6.45 3.23 1.87
N GLN A 246 6.03 2.85 3.06
CA GLN A 246 5.08 3.62 3.84
C GLN A 246 5.81 4.67 4.68
N MET A 247 5.19 5.83 4.84
CA MET A 247 5.66 6.88 5.74
C MET A 247 4.46 7.53 6.42
N HIS A 248 4.23 7.16 7.65
CA HIS A 248 3.10 7.63 8.43
C HIS A 248 3.54 8.47 9.62
N LEU A 249 3.09 9.71 9.67
CA LEU A 249 3.16 10.59 10.84
C LEU A 249 1.77 10.58 11.50
N PHE A 250 1.44 9.47 12.18
CA PHE A 250 0.14 9.29 12.82
C PHE A 250 0.00 10.06 14.13
N ASP A 251 1.10 10.19 14.88
CA ASP A 251 1.08 10.82 16.18
C ASP A 251 1.03 12.36 16.07
N PRO A 252 -0.02 13.01 16.57
CA PRO A 252 -0.10 14.46 16.62
C PRO A 252 1.07 15.13 17.36
N GLN A 253 1.59 14.49 18.40
CA GLN A 253 2.73 15.00 19.15
C GLN A 253 4.00 15.02 18.31
N GLN A 254 4.22 14.00 17.47
CA GLN A 254 5.33 13.96 16.53
C GLN A 254 5.29 15.16 15.57
N CYS A 255 4.12 15.52 15.07
CA CYS A 255 3.96 16.70 14.20
C CYS A 255 4.23 18.02 14.95
N LEU A 256 3.84 18.10 16.22
CA LEU A 256 4.17 19.26 17.08
C LEU A 256 5.69 19.35 17.36
N ASP A 257 6.33 18.23 17.59
CA ASP A 257 7.78 18.17 17.82
C ASP A 257 8.57 18.57 16.58
N ILE A 258 8.13 18.11 15.40
CA ILE A 258 8.69 18.56 14.11
C ILE A 258 8.52 20.08 13.95
N ALA A 259 7.34 20.62 14.26
CA ALA A 259 7.08 22.06 14.20
C ALA A 259 7.92 22.87 15.19
N ALA A 260 8.32 22.26 16.31
CA ALA A 260 9.22 22.84 17.31
C ALA A 260 10.72 22.64 16.99
N GLY A 261 11.04 22.04 15.84
CA GLY A 261 12.43 21.76 15.46
C GLY A 261 13.04 20.53 16.13
N LYS A 262 12.21 19.70 16.77
CA LYS A 262 12.63 18.44 17.40
C LYS A 262 12.36 17.26 16.47
N HIS A 263 13.20 16.23 16.54
CA HIS A 263 13.03 14.98 15.78
C HIS A 263 12.81 15.16 14.26
N ILE A 264 13.36 16.24 13.70
CA ILE A 264 13.33 16.48 12.26
C ILE A 264 14.27 15.49 11.58
N GLN A 265 13.76 14.76 10.59
CA GLN A 265 14.60 14.03 9.68
C GLN A 265 15.29 15.01 8.74
N SER A 266 16.60 14.99 8.72
CA SER A 266 17.37 15.80 7.76
C SER A 266 17.14 15.28 6.33
N PRO A 267 17.34 16.13 5.32
CA PRO A 267 17.32 15.68 3.92
C PRO A 267 18.27 14.51 3.65
N GLN A 268 19.40 14.45 4.36
CA GLN A 268 20.37 13.34 4.24
C GLN A 268 19.80 12.03 4.79
N GLN A 269 19.11 12.06 5.90
CA GLN A 269 18.45 10.86 6.46
C GLN A 269 17.37 10.32 5.54
N VAL A 270 16.51 11.20 5.01
CA VAL A 270 15.47 10.80 4.06
C VAL A 270 16.10 10.21 2.78
N ARG A 271 17.12 10.88 2.23
CA ARG A 271 17.87 10.36 1.06
C ARG A 271 18.51 9.01 1.34
N SER A 272 19.07 8.81 2.53
CA SER A 272 19.71 7.55 2.92
C SER A 272 18.71 6.38 2.89
N VAL A 273 17.49 6.58 3.39
CA VAL A 273 16.42 5.57 3.34
C VAL A 273 16.05 5.26 1.89
N ILE A 274 15.73 6.27 1.11
CA ILE A 274 15.30 6.08 -0.29
C ILE A 274 16.41 5.44 -1.13
N ASN A 275 17.66 5.88 -0.98
CA ASN A 275 18.81 5.31 -1.70
C ASN A 275 19.04 3.83 -1.30
N ARG A 276 18.83 3.47 -0.04
CA ARG A 276 18.92 2.07 0.40
C ARG A 276 17.89 1.19 -0.30
N LEU A 277 16.66 1.66 -0.43
CA LEU A 277 15.62 0.95 -1.15
C LEU A 277 15.94 0.89 -2.65
N ALA A 278 16.34 2.00 -3.24
CA ALA A 278 16.73 2.08 -4.66
C ALA A 278 17.96 1.22 -5.01
N ALA A 279 18.83 0.93 -4.03
CA ALA A 279 19.98 0.01 -4.22
C ALA A 279 19.56 -1.45 -4.49
N THR A 280 18.26 -1.76 -4.45
CA THR A 280 17.72 -3.02 -4.97
C THR A 280 17.63 -3.05 -6.50
N GLY A 281 17.83 -1.93 -7.17
CA GLY A 281 17.66 -1.76 -8.61
C GLY A 281 16.23 -1.39 -9.04
N LEU A 282 15.32 -1.24 -8.09
CA LEU A 282 13.91 -0.93 -8.34
C LEU A 282 13.59 0.55 -8.10
N PRO A 283 12.61 1.10 -8.85
CA PRO A 283 12.03 2.40 -8.50
C PRO A 283 11.31 2.33 -7.16
N VAL A 284 11.29 3.46 -6.45
CA VAL A 284 10.68 3.58 -5.12
C VAL A 284 9.34 4.33 -5.23
N HIS A 285 8.29 3.74 -4.66
CA HIS A 285 6.99 4.38 -4.52
C HIS A 285 6.74 4.65 -3.03
N LEU A 286 6.55 5.92 -2.63
CA LEU A 286 5.94 6.21 -1.34
C LEU A 286 4.45 5.87 -1.43
N SER A 287 4.17 4.62 -1.16
CA SER A 287 2.88 3.96 -1.40
C SER A 287 1.79 4.40 -0.43
N GLU A 288 2.19 4.78 0.78
CA GLU A 288 1.29 5.21 1.83
C GLU A 288 1.95 6.31 2.65
N ILE A 289 1.43 7.52 2.56
CA ILE A 289 1.88 8.58 3.46
C ILE A 289 0.71 9.15 4.24
N THR A 290 0.94 9.44 5.50
CA THR A 290 0.03 10.15 6.38
C THR A 290 0.77 11.26 7.07
N ILE A 291 0.24 12.47 7.06
CA ILE A 291 0.74 13.60 7.84
C ILE A 291 -0.43 14.15 8.64
N THR A 292 -0.42 13.92 9.94
CA THR A 292 -1.52 14.30 10.82
C THR A 292 -1.48 15.80 11.12
N SER A 293 -2.65 16.44 11.09
CA SER A 293 -2.84 17.74 11.72
C SER A 293 -2.88 17.54 13.25
N PRO A 294 -2.03 18.20 14.04
CA PRO A 294 -2.01 18.02 15.49
C PRO A 294 -3.37 18.29 16.17
N ASN A 295 -4.14 19.16 15.58
CA ASN A 295 -5.54 19.42 15.88
C ASN A 295 -6.21 20.02 14.63
N ASN A 296 -7.54 20.12 14.63
CA ASN A 296 -8.25 20.61 13.45
C ASN A 296 -8.42 22.15 13.40
N ASN A 297 -7.68 22.89 14.20
CA ASN A 297 -7.67 24.35 14.15
C ASN A 297 -6.69 24.89 13.09
N LYS A 298 -6.73 26.20 12.84
CA LYS A 298 -5.88 26.86 11.83
C LYS A 298 -4.39 26.59 12.03
N ARG A 299 -3.90 26.54 13.28
CA ARG A 299 -2.50 26.27 13.59
C ARG A 299 -2.11 24.84 13.25
N GLY A 300 -2.92 23.85 13.66
CA GLY A 300 -2.65 22.44 13.36
C GLY A 300 -2.66 22.17 11.86
N GLN A 301 -3.65 22.72 11.12
CA GLN A 301 -3.68 22.62 9.67
C GLN A 301 -2.47 23.30 9.01
N LYS A 302 -1.98 24.41 9.57
CA LYS A 302 -0.74 25.06 9.11
C LYS A 302 0.48 24.17 9.29
N ILE A 303 0.61 23.51 10.44
CA ILE A 303 1.69 22.57 10.72
C ILE A 303 1.66 21.43 9.71
N GLN A 304 0.51 20.78 9.52
CA GLN A 304 0.32 19.74 8.51
C GLN A 304 0.76 20.23 7.11
N ALA A 305 0.31 21.41 6.70
CA ALA A 305 0.63 21.96 5.38
C ALA A 305 2.12 22.24 5.17
N VAL A 306 2.82 22.78 6.19
CA VAL A 306 4.26 23.05 6.10
C VAL A 306 5.07 21.77 6.03
N ILE A 307 4.75 20.78 6.87
CA ILE A 307 5.40 19.46 6.83
C ILE A 307 5.17 18.81 5.47
N THR A 308 3.92 18.80 5.00
CA THR A 308 3.54 18.28 3.68
C THR A 308 4.36 18.92 2.57
N ARG A 309 4.37 20.24 2.50
CA ARG A 309 5.10 20.96 1.45
C ARG A 309 6.59 20.60 1.44
N ASN A 310 7.23 20.58 2.60
CA ASN A 310 8.66 20.35 2.70
C ASN A 310 9.04 18.90 2.34
N LEU A 311 8.28 17.92 2.84
CA LEU A 311 8.52 16.52 2.54
C LEU A 311 8.25 16.18 1.07
N TYR A 312 7.15 16.68 0.49
CA TYR A 312 6.86 16.48 -0.94
C TYR A 312 7.93 17.06 -1.84
N ARG A 313 8.44 18.27 -1.54
CA ARG A 313 9.55 18.85 -2.30
C ARG A 313 10.82 18.01 -2.23
N LEU A 314 11.13 17.48 -1.04
CA LEU A 314 12.28 16.61 -0.86
C LEU A 314 12.09 15.30 -1.63
N TRP A 315 10.97 14.61 -1.45
CA TRP A 315 10.70 13.34 -2.12
C TRP A 315 10.67 13.47 -3.64
N PHE A 316 9.99 14.50 -4.16
CA PHE A 316 9.95 14.79 -5.61
C PHE A 316 11.32 15.05 -6.21
N SER A 317 12.29 15.54 -5.41
CA SER A 317 13.66 15.81 -5.86
C SER A 317 14.53 14.54 -5.96
N LEU A 318 14.05 13.39 -5.51
CA LEU A 318 14.83 12.15 -5.46
C LEU A 318 14.62 11.34 -6.73
N GLU A 319 15.72 11.01 -7.42
CA GLU A 319 15.66 10.33 -8.73
C GLU A 319 14.92 8.98 -8.70
N PRO A 320 15.10 8.11 -7.70
CA PRO A 320 14.40 6.81 -7.65
C PRO A 320 12.91 6.91 -7.43
N MET A 321 12.41 8.10 -7.07
CA MET A 321 10.99 8.29 -6.70
C MET A 321 10.09 8.25 -7.91
N MET A 322 9.23 7.23 -8.00
CA MET A 322 8.27 7.10 -9.08
C MET A 322 6.88 7.65 -8.76
N GLY A 323 6.54 7.76 -7.49
CA GLY A 323 5.22 8.20 -7.06
C GLY A 323 5.10 8.43 -5.56
N ILE A 324 4.10 9.21 -5.16
CA ILE A 324 3.78 9.52 -3.77
C ILE A 324 2.26 9.43 -3.61
N THR A 325 1.79 8.56 -2.73
CA THR A 325 0.36 8.33 -2.47
C THR A 325 -0.02 8.85 -1.08
N TRP A 326 -0.94 9.79 -1.04
CA TRP A 326 -1.57 10.22 0.21
C TRP A 326 -2.59 9.18 0.65
N TRP A 327 -2.48 8.67 1.90
CA TRP A 327 -3.27 7.53 2.34
C TRP A 327 -4.72 7.87 2.69
N ASN A 328 -4.96 8.84 3.51
CA ASN A 328 -6.30 9.20 3.98
C ASN A 328 -6.71 10.57 3.47
N VAL A 329 -7.49 10.63 2.40
CA VAL A 329 -7.83 11.90 1.75
C VAL A 329 -8.83 12.74 2.57
N VAL A 330 -9.73 12.10 3.34
CA VAL A 330 -10.77 12.76 4.13
C VAL A 330 -10.58 12.47 5.61
N ASP A 331 -10.72 13.48 6.46
CA ASP A 331 -10.65 13.31 7.91
C ASP A 331 -11.66 12.27 8.41
N GLY A 332 -11.23 11.41 9.32
CA GLY A 332 -12.05 10.35 9.89
C GLY A 332 -12.20 9.09 9.02
N CYS A 333 -11.53 9.04 7.86
CA CYS A 333 -11.54 7.88 6.99
C CYS A 333 -10.29 6.98 7.16
N GLY A 334 -9.42 7.29 8.10
CA GLY A 334 -8.23 6.52 8.45
C GLY A 334 -8.53 5.17 9.09
N ALA A 335 -7.49 4.35 9.31
CA ALA A 335 -7.60 3.11 10.07
C ALA A 335 -8.09 3.38 11.51
N VAL A 336 -8.49 2.32 12.21
CA VAL A 336 -9.07 2.45 13.57
C VAL A 336 -8.13 3.17 14.53
N ASP A 337 -6.83 2.99 14.34
CA ASP A 337 -5.79 3.53 15.21
C ASP A 337 -5.27 4.91 14.76
N GLU A 338 -5.80 5.46 13.67
CA GLU A 338 -5.42 6.79 13.20
C GLU A 338 -6.22 7.89 13.90
N THR A 339 -5.55 9.00 14.16
CA THR A 339 -6.11 10.13 14.92
C THR A 339 -7.31 10.83 14.26
N GLY A 340 -7.65 10.47 13.05
CA GLY A 340 -8.83 10.98 12.35
C GLY A 340 -8.70 12.37 11.74
N VAL A 341 -7.56 13.05 11.83
CA VAL A 341 -7.33 14.41 11.29
C VAL A 341 -6.14 14.46 10.32
N SER A 342 -5.93 13.37 9.60
CA SER A 342 -4.85 13.22 8.60
C SER A 342 -5.28 13.51 7.15
N GLY A 343 -6.56 13.82 6.93
CA GLY A 343 -7.10 14.12 5.60
C GLY A 343 -6.54 15.40 4.98
N LEU A 344 -6.68 15.48 3.66
CA LEU A 344 -6.54 16.74 2.90
C LEU A 344 -7.83 17.53 2.89
N PHE A 345 -8.94 16.86 3.19
CA PHE A 345 -10.27 17.45 3.34
C PHE A 345 -10.81 17.18 4.74
N THR A 346 -11.62 18.09 5.25
CA THR A 346 -12.43 17.85 6.44
C THR A 346 -13.50 16.80 6.16
N LYS A 347 -14.22 16.35 7.21
CA LYS A 347 -15.37 15.44 7.06
C LYS A 347 -16.47 16.03 6.15
N ASP A 348 -16.58 17.33 6.11
CA ASP A 348 -17.54 18.07 5.28
C ASP A 348 -16.99 18.39 3.88
N MET A 349 -15.92 17.72 3.47
CA MET A 349 -15.26 17.88 2.17
C MET A 349 -14.69 19.29 1.91
N ILE A 350 -14.38 20.04 2.97
CA ILE A 350 -13.73 21.36 2.87
C ILE A 350 -12.21 21.14 2.71
N PRO A 351 -11.55 21.70 1.67
CA PRO A 351 -10.11 21.60 1.50
C PRO A 351 -9.34 22.20 2.67
N LYS A 352 -8.38 21.47 3.20
CA LYS A 352 -7.49 21.92 4.28
C LYS A 352 -6.25 22.62 3.69
N GLN A 353 -5.47 23.30 4.54
CA GLN A 353 -4.25 23.98 4.11
C GLN A 353 -3.24 23.05 3.43
N ALA A 354 -3.17 21.77 3.83
CA ALA A 354 -2.32 20.78 3.18
C ALA A 354 -2.74 20.50 1.72
N TYR A 355 -4.05 20.47 1.43
CA TYR A 355 -4.54 20.38 0.05
C TYR A 355 -4.04 21.56 -0.80
N HIS A 356 -4.16 22.78 -0.29
CA HIS A 356 -3.69 23.96 -1.01
C HIS A 356 -2.18 23.96 -1.21
N ALA A 357 -1.41 23.48 -0.21
CA ALA A 357 0.04 23.31 -0.34
C ALA A 357 0.42 22.32 -1.46
N LEU A 358 -0.27 21.18 -1.55
CA LEU A 358 -0.06 20.21 -2.65
C LEU A 358 -0.51 20.77 -3.99
N ASN A 359 -1.64 21.46 -4.04
CA ASN A 359 -2.11 22.08 -5.28
C ASN A 359 -1.12 23.11 -5.82
N GLU A 360 -0.55 23.93 -4.94
CA GLU A 360 0.50 24.89 -5.33
C GLU A 360 1.75 24.18 -5.89
N LEU A 361 2.22 23.10 -5.22
CA LEU A 361 3.34 22.34 -5.70
C LEU A 361 3.07 21.69 -7.07
N ILE A 362 1.97 20.94 -7.17
CA ILE A 362 1.71 20.04 -8.31
C ILE A 362 1.21 20.81 -9.54
N ASN A 363 0.32 21.78 -9.34
CA ASN A 363 -0.34 22.46 -10.44
C ASN A 363 0.30 23.80 -10.83
N HIS A 364 1.19 24.33 -10.00
CA HIS A 364 1.86 25.60 -10.26
C HIS A 364 3.41 25.47 -10.24
N GLU A 365 4.00 25.14 -9.10
CA GLU A 365 5.47 25.14 -8.94
C GLU A 365 6.16 24.10 -9.84
N TRP A 366 5.60 22.90 -9.95
CA TRP A 366 6.20 21.79 -10.73
C TRP A 366 5.76 21.76 -12.20
N LYS A 367 4.97 22.73 -12.64
CA LYS A 367 4.59 22.89 -14.04
C LYS A 367 5.47 23.91 -14.74
N THR A 368 6.36 23.47 -15.58
CA THR A 368 7.15 24.34 -16.43
C THR A 368 6.28 24.89 -17.55
N LYS A 369 6.10 26.19 -17.59
CA LYS A 369 5.40 26.93 -18.65
C LYS A 369 6.24 28.14 -19.03
N GLY A 370 6.30 28.48 -20.32
CA GLY A 370 6.99 29.68 -20.77
C GLY A 370 7.03 29.79 -22.28
N GLY A 371 7.37 30.99 -22.79
CA GLY A 371 7.68 31.24 -24.16
C GLY A 371 9.18 31.45 -24.33
N ILE A 372 9.79 30.85 -25.35
CA ILE A 372 11.22 30.92 -25.62
C ILE A 372 11.37 31.43 -27.05
N LYS A 373 12.24 32.43 -27.23
CA LYS A 373 12.65 32.86 -28.58
C LYS A 373 13.71 31.90 -29.11
N VAL A 374 13.54 31.52 -30.37
CA VAL A 374 14.54 30.71 -31.09
C VAL A 374 15.79 31.55 -31.26
N ASP A 375 16.95 31.00 -30.97
CA ASP A 375 18.25 31.67 -31.19
C ASP A 375 18.66 31.74 -32.66
N SER A 376 19.77 32.42 -32.95
CA SER A 376 20.34 32.52 -34.29
C SER A 376 20.72 31.17 -34.90
N CYS A 377 20.94 30.15 -34.10
CA CYS A 377 21.24 28.77 -34.53
C CYS A 377 19.97 27.93 -34.76
N ARG A 378 18.78 28.52 -34.67
CA ARG A 378 17.48 27.85 -34.74
C ARG A 378 17.27 26.78 -33.65
N GLN A 379 17.91 26.98 -32.50
CA GLN A 379 17.80 26.10 -31.34
C GLN A 379 17.03 26.77 -30.21
N ILE A 380 16.33 25.94 -29.42
CA ILE A 380 15.74 26.35 -28.16
C ILE A 380 16.35 25.49 -27.02
N LYS A 381 16.69 26.15 -25.93
CA LYS A 381 17.16 25.48 -24.71
C LYS A 381 16.28 25.89 -23.56
N PHE A 382 15.78 24.91 -22.83
CA PHE A 382 15.01 25.18 -21.62
C PHE A 382 15.39 24.20 -20.52
N ARG A 383 15.12 24.59 -19.29
CA ARG A 383 15.21 23.74 -18.10
C ARG A 383 13.81 23.57 -17.53
N GLY A 384 13.43 22.33 -17.25
CA GLY A 384 12.13 22.00 -16.67
C GLY A 384 12.18 20.78 -15.77
N PHE A 385 11.08 20.51 -15.13
CA PHE A 385 10.91 19.26 -14.38
C PHE A 385 10.77 18.07 -15.33
N ARG A 386 11.12 16.88 -14.91
CA ARG A 386 10.88 15.65 -15.69
C ARG A 386 9.38 15.45 -15.97
N GLY A 387 9.04 15.02 -17.16
CA GLY A 387 7.64 14.79 -17.54
C GLY A 387 7.34 15.09 -19.01
N ASN A 388 6.05 15.06 -19.33
CA ASN A 388 5.55 15.33 -20.66
C ASN A 388 5.41 16.83 -20.91
N TYR A 389 5.93 17.27 -22.05
CA TYR A 389 5.85 18.63 -22.55
C TYR A 389 5.11 18.68 -23.87
N VAL A 390 4.34 19.72 -24.05
CA VAL A 390 3.78 20.10 -25.32
C VAL A 390 4.50 21.38 -25.76
N ILE A 391 5.25 21.30 -26.85
CA ILE A 391 5.97 22.44 -27.43
C ILE A 391 5.19 22.87 -28.66
N SER A 392 4.77 24.14 -28.68
CA SER A 392 4.08 24.73 -29.82
C SER A 392 4.87 25.87 -30.38
N TRP A 393 4.93 26.03 -31.72
CA TRP A 393 5.57 27.14 -32.41
C TRP A 393 4.79 27.54 -33.65
N ILE A 394 5.05 28.73 -34.15
CA ILE A 394 4.45 29.23 -35.39
C ILE A 394 5.49 29.04 -36.50
N ASP A 395 5.09 28.40 -37.61
CA ASP A 395 5.95 28.23 -38.80
C ASP A 395 5.99 29.50 -39.66
N GLU A 396 6.80 29.46 -40.73
CA GLU A 396 6.96 30.58 -41.66
C GLU A 396 5.65 30.93 -42.41
N SER A 397 4.71 30.03 -42.49
CA SER A 397 3.41 30.19 -43.10
C SER A 397 2.35 30.68 -42.14
N GLY A 398 2.68 30.89 -40.85
CA GLY A 398 1.77 31.34 -39.81
C GLY A 398 0.93 30.22 -39.13
N ASN A 399 1.23 28.96 -39.44
CA ASN A 399 0.53 27.83 -38.83
C ASN A 399 1.11 27.48 -37.47
N VAL A 400 0.24 27.11 -36.51
CA VAL A 400 0.67 26.60 -35.21
C VAL A 400 0.99 25.12 -35.34
N LEU A 401 2.26 24.77 -35.14
CA LEU A 401 2.73 23.40 -35.05
C LEU A 401 2.93 23.00 -33.60
N THR A 402 2.68 21.71 -33.28
CA THR A 402 2.78 21.19 -31.92
C THR A 402 3.53 19.86 -31.91
N LYS A 403 4.38 19.66 -30.92
CA LYS A 403 5.11 18.41 -30.71
C LYS A 403 5.10 18.04 -29.22
N GLU A 404 4.84 16.79 -28.95
CA GLU A 404 5.01 16.21 -27.62
C GLU A 404 6.46 15.79 -27.41
N TYR A 405 6.97 16.03 -26.23
CA TYR A 405 8.30 15.67 -25.81
C TYR A 405 8.32 15.18 -24.37
N TYR A 406 8.99 14.07 -24.13
CA TYR A 406 9.17 13.53 -22.78
C TYR A 406 10.58 13.84 -22.27
N LEU A 407 10.69 14.68 -21.26
CA LEU A 407 11.94 14.97 -20.55
C LEU A 407 12.17 13.90 -19.47
N LYS A 408 13.20 13.10 -19.69
CA LYS A 408 13.62 12.01 -18.79
C LYS A 408 14.29 12.51 -17.51
#